data_417950c368916f46b020ce2e19ea20b8
#
_entry.id   417950c368916f46b020ce2e19ea20b8
#
_cell.length_a   1.000
_cell.length_b   1.000
_cell.length_c   1.000
_cell.angle_alpha   90.00
_cell.angle_beta   90.00
_cell.angle_gamma   90.00
#
_symmetry.space_group_name_H-M   'P 1'
#
loop_
_entity.id
_entity.type
_entity.pdbx_description
1 polymer ?
#
loop_
_entity_poly.entity_id
_entity_poly.type
_entity_poly.pdbx_seq_one_letter_code
_entity_poly.pdbx_strand_id
1 'polypeptide(L)'
;GGASAWSEIVDAPISDAIERAVHHDLVRGVIATDALIGTFAALDDPGLEQNRCLLYHVIGGGTGDWDVPIGGMGRVSGGLEAAARAAGASIITGVTVTRVTPDGEATWQERVGGLPFGSPGLPSGTELTAAFDLVLSAVAPHVLAGLLGDEAPATQRPEGAQVKVNMLLRRLPRLRDDVAPEAAFGGTFHSNEAYSQLEAAHATASAGGIPDPLPCEIYCHSLTDPTILGDELRASGAHTLTVFGLHTPDRLLTGEDDDRMRDELERAVLASLDSVLGEPIEPLLLEGAGIAGGRAIETKTTRDIEEALAMPGGNIFHGPLSWPWLEAEPEGPAAAWGVETAHPRVLLAGSGARRGGAVSGIGGHNAAHAALELLADRL
;
A
#
# COMPACT_ATOMS: atom_id res chain seq x y z
N GLY A 1 16.92 4.77 -29.61
CA GLY A 1 15.84 4.07 -28.88
C GLY A 1 15.61 4.59 -27.46
N GLY A 2 16.67 4.87 -26.67
CA GLY A 2 16.51 5.25 -25.26
C GLY A 2 15.88 6.63 -25.00
N ALA A 3 16.22 7.62 -25.80
CA ALA A 3 15.70 8.99 -25.61
C ALA A 3 14.17 9.09 -25.89
N SER A 4 13.66 8.28 -26.83
CA SER A 4 12.22 8.23 -27.13
C SER A 4 11.44 7.57 -25.99
N ALA A 5 11.92 6.42 -25.47
CA ALA A 5 11.25 5.73 -24.36
C ALA A 5 11.26 6.57 -23.06
N TRP A 6 12.33 7.30 -22.81
CA TRP A 6 12.39 8.23 -21.68
C TRP A 6 11.33 9.31 -21.80
N SER A 7 11.30 10.02 -22.93
CA SER A 7 10.33 11.09 -23.17
C SER A 7 8.88 10.60 -23.06
N GLU A 8 8.61 9.36 -23.48
CA GLU A 8 7.26 8.78 -23.43
C GLU A 8 6.78 8.44 -22.01
N ILE A 9 7.69 8.20 -21.06
CA ILE A 9 7.32 7.77 -19.70
C ILE A 9 7.56 8.87 -18.67
N VAL A 10 8.56 9.73 -18.90
CA VAL A 10 9.01 10.71 -17.90
C VAL A 10 8.54 12.12 -18.22
N ASP A 11 8.35 12.46 -19.49
CA ASP A 11 8.01 13.82 -19.93
C ASP A 11 6.55 13.96 -20.43
N ALA A 12 5.83 12.85 -20.61
CA ALA A 12 4.46 12.83 -21.11
C ALA A 12 3.58 11.86 -20.28
N PRO A 13 2.25 12.11 -20.20
CA PRO A 13 1.32 11.21 -19.53
C PRO A 13 1.38 9.80 -20.11
N ILE A 14 1.25 8.79 -19.22
CA ILE A 14 1.35 7.37 -19.63
C ILE A 14 0.24 6.96 -20.60
N SER A 15 -0.90 7.66 -20.60
CA SER A 15 -1.96 7.50 -21.59
C SER A 15 -1.44 7.53 -23.02
N ASP A 16 -0.55 8.50 -23.35
CA ASP A 16 0.00 8.66 -24.69
C ASP A 16 0.77 7.42 -25.16
N ALA A 17 1.55 6.83 -24.27
CA ALA A 17 2.32 5.61 -24.57
C ALA A 17 1.40 4.39 -24.71
N ILE A 18 0.43 4.22 -23.79
CA ILE A 18 -0.54 3.12 -23.81
C ILE A 18 -1.40 3.16 -25.05
N GLU A 19 -1.97 4.32 -25.39
CA GLU A 19 -2.88 4.48 -26.53
C GLU A 19 -2.20 4.29 -27.87
N ARG A 20 -0.94 4.67 -27.98
CA ARG A 20 -0.13 4.45 -29.17
C ARG A 20 0.27 2.98 -29.36
N ALA A 21 0.60 2.29 -28.25
CA ALA A 21 1.11 0.93 -28.30
C ALA A 21 0.01 -0.12 -28.42
N VAL A 22 -1.16 0.13 -27.86
CA VAL A 22 -2.25 -0.85 -27.72
C VAL A 22 -3.56 -0.24 -28.22
N HIS A 23 -4.35 -1.06 -28.96
CA HIS A 23 -5.64 -0.60 -29.53
C HIS A 23 -6.86 -1.20 -28.81
N HIS A 24 -6.69 -2.31 -28.09
CA HIS A 24 -7.80 -2.99 -27.42
C HIS A 24 -8.03 -2.40 -26.03
N ASP A 25 -9.24 -1.91 -25.77
CA ASP A 25 -9.62 -1.18 -24.57
C ASP A 25 -9.32 -1.94 -23.26
N LEU A 26 -9.67 -3.24 -23.22
CA LEU A 26 -9.38 -4.08 -22.05
C LEU A 26 -7.86 -4.25 -21.80
N VAL A 27 -7.06 -4.42 -22.87
CA VAL A 27 -5.60 -4.56 -22.69
C VAL A 27 -4.96 -3.26 -22.27
N ARG A 28 -5.45 -2.12 -22.78
CA ARG A 28 -5.07 -0.78 -22.26
C ARG A 28 -5.35 -0.66 -20.77
N GLY A 29 -6.53 -1.09 -20.35
CA GLY A 29 -6.97 -1.03 -18.96
C GLY A 29 -6.06 -1.84 -18.03
N VAL A 30 -5.76 -3.09 -18.38
CA VAL A 30 -4.85 -3.96 -17.60
C VAL A 30 -3.46 -3.31 -17.41
N ILE A 31 -2.93 -2.66 -18.44
CA ILE A 31 -1.64 -1.94 -18.33
C ILE A 31 -1.80 -0.67 -17.46
N ALA A 32 -2.91 0.05 -17.64
CA ALA A 32 -3.18 1.29 -16.92
C ALA A 32 -3.42 1.10 -15.42
N THR A 33 -3.93 -0.07 -15.01
CA THR A 33 -4.19 -0.38 -13.59
C THR A 33 -2.95 -0.21 -12.73
N ASP A 34 -1.79 -0.67 -13.18
CA ASP A 34 -0.51 -0.52 -12.46
C ASP A 34 -0.12 0.96 -12.23
N ALA A 35 -0.66 1.87 -13.04
CA ALA A 35 -0.45 3.31 -12.85
C ALA A 35 -1.43 3.94 -11.83
N LEU A 36 -2.45 3.21 -11.41
CA LEU A 36 -3.55 3.72 -10.60
C LEU A 36 -3.68 3.07 -9.22
N ILE A 37 -3.05 1.91 -9.00
CA ILE A 37 -3.04 1.25 -7.71
C ILE A 37 -2.36 2.15 -6.66
N GLY A 38 -3.16 2.69 -5.75
CA GLY A 38 -2.68 3.59 -4.69
C GLY A 38 -2.55 5.06 -5.10
N THR A 39 -2.92 5.42 -6.33
CA THR A 39 -2.84 6.79 -6.86
C THR A 39 -4.19 7.23 -7.41
N PHE A 40 -4.68 8.40 -6.95
CA PHE A 40 -5.88 9.02 -7.51
C PHE A 40 -5.48 10.06 -8.55
N ALA A 41 -5.38 9.63 -9.80
CA ALA A 41 -5.03 10.49 -10.93
C ALA A 41 -5.80 10.07 -12.18
N ALA A 42 -5.98 11.01 -13.12
CA ALA A 42 -6.35 10.68 -14.48
C ALA A 42 -5.14 10.09 -15.22
N LEU A 43 -5.36 9.24 -16.22
CA LEU A 43 -4.26 8.63 -16.98
C LEU A 43 -3.52 9.65 -17.85
N ASP A 44 -4.16 10.76 -18.19
CA ASP A 44 -3.63 11.88 -18.93
C ASP A 44 -3.18 13.07 -18.05
N ASP A 45 -3.10 12.87 -16.72
CA ASP A 45 -2.71 13.94 -15.79
C ASP A 45 -1.29 14.44 -16.08
N PRO A 46 -1.09 15.76 -16.35
CA PRO A 46 0.22 16.33 -16.61
C PRO A 46 1.15 16.35 -15.37
N GLY A 47 0.63 16.10 -14.17
CA GLY A 47 1.41 15.97 -12.94
C GLY A 47 2.23 14.68 -12.87
N LEU A 48 1.95 13.71 -13.74
CA LEU A 48 2.68 12.45 -13.92
C LEU A 48 2.76 11.57 -12.65
N GLU A 49 1.82 11.70 -11.72
CA GLU A 49 1.77 10.82 -10.54
C GLU A 49 1.48 9.38 -10.94
N GLN A 50 0.59 9.17 -11.90
CA GLN A 50 0.27 7.88 -12.49
C GLN A 50 1.49 7.23 -13.18
N ASN A 51 2.36 8.03 -13.79
CA ASN A 51 3.60 7.53 -14.39
C ASN A 51 4.58 7.04 -13.32
N ARG A 52 4.72 7.80 -12.23
CA ARG A 52 5.55 7.39 -11.08
C ARG A 52 5.00 6.13 -10.43
N CYS A 53 3.68 6.04 -10.28
CA CYS A 53 3.01 4.86 -9.76
C CYS A 53 3.31 3.62 -10.62
N LEU A 54 3.16 3.72 -11.95
CA LEU A 54 3.51 2.65 -12.88
C LEU A 54 4.97 2.20 -12.71
N LEU A 55 5.91 3.14 -12.64
CA LEU A 55 7.32 2.80 -12.47
C LEU A 55 7.60 2.05 -11.17
N TYR A 56 6.94 2.43 -10.08
CA TYR A 56 7.08 1.72 -8.79
C TYR A 56 6.54 0.30 -8.86
N HIS A 57 5.52 0.02 -9.70
CA HIS A 57 4.98 -1.33 -9.88
C HIS A 57 5.82 -2.19 -10.83
N VAL A 58 6.31 -1.63 -11.94
CA VAL A 58 7.02 -2.41 -12.97
C VAL A 58 8.53 -2.55 -12.74
N ILE A 59 9.17 -1.69 -11.96
CA ILE A 59 10.61 -1.77 -11.69
C ILE A 59 10.97 -3.07 -10.97
N GLY A 60 10.28 -3.42 -9.90
CA GLY A 60 10.41 -4.67 -9.15
C GLY A 60 11.84 -5.20 -9.05
N GLY A 61 11.98 -6.53 -9.04
CA GLY A 61 13.27 -7.23 -9.10
C GLY A 61 13.86 -7.36 -10.52
N GLY A 62 13.22 -6.77 -11.53
CA GLY A 62 13.64 -6.84 -12.93
C GLY A 62 13.20 -8.13 -13.67
N THR A 63 12.50 -9.04 -13.01
CA THR A 63 11.97 -10.28 -13.61
C THR A 63 10.52 -10.16 -14.06
N GLY A 64 9.77 -9.22 -13.48
CA GLY A 64 8.31 -9.12 -13.67
C GLY A 64 7.52 -10.15 -12.86
N ASP A 65 8.19 -10.95 -12.01
CA ASP A 65 7.54 -11.95 -11.18
C ASP A 65 6.96 -11.31 -9.91
N TRP A 66 5.82 -11.82 -9.51
CA TRP A 66 5.19 -11.51 -8.22
C TRP A 66 5.28 -12.71 -7.30
N ASP A 67 6.30 -12.69 -6.43
CA ASP A 67 6.55 -13.78 -5.50
C ASP A 67 5.69 -13.65 -4.24
N VAL A 68 5.03 -14.72 -3.85
CA VAL A 68 4.30 -14.83 -2.59
C VAL A 68 5.13 -15.65 -1.61
N PRO A 69 5.52 -15.10 -0.45
CA PRO A 69 6.34 -15.84 0.52
C PRO A 69 5.51 -16.94 1.18
N ILE A 70 6.04 -18.14 1.19
CA ILE A 70 5.41 -19.29 1.88
C ILE A 70 5.25 -18.98 3.38
N GLY A 71 4.03 -19.07 3.89
CA GLY A 71 3.66 -18.70 5.25
C GLY A 71 3.29 -17.22 5.43
N GLY A 72 3.07 -16.50 4.31
CA GLY A 72 2.61 -15.12 4.27
C GLY A 72 3.68 -14.08 4.58
N MET A 73 3.31 -12.80 4.50
CA MET A 73 4.22 -11.66 4.67
C MET A 73 4.89 -11.60 6.04
N GLY A 74 4.28 -12.16 7.08
CA GLY A 74 4.90 -12.28 8.42
C GLY A 74 6.19 -13.09 8.43
N ARG A 75 6.41 -13.97 7.45
CA ARG A 75 7.69 -14.72 7.31
C ARG A 75 8.82 -13.82 6.85
N VAL A 76 8.53 -12.85 6.00
CA VAL A 76 9.53 -11.86 5.55
C VAL A 76 9.96 -10.98 6.72
N SER A 77 9.02 -10.37 7.43
CA SER A 77 9.33 -9.53 8.60
C SER A 77 10.00 -10.33 9.73
N GLY A 78 9.55 -11.57 9.99
CA GLY A 78 10.19 -12.45 10.99
C GLY A 78 11.62 -12.84 10.60
N GLY A 79 11.90 -13.06 9.32
CA GLY A 79 13.25 -13.30 8.82
C GLY A 79 14.18 -12.09 9.02
N LEU A 80 13.68 -10.88 8.72
CA LEU A 80 14.41 -9.64 8.96
C LEU A 80 14.65 -9.38 10.44
N GLU A 81 13.64 -9.63 11.30
CA GLU A 81 13.80 -9.55 12.75
C GLU A 81 14.88 -10.50 13.26
N ALA A 82 14.85 -11.75 12.83
CA ALA A 82 15.85 -12.75 13.23
C ALA A 82 17.26 -12.34 12.82
N ALA A 83 17.43 -11.81 11.60
CA ALA A 83 18.72 -11.32 11.12
C ALA A 83 19.20 -10.10 11.92
N ALA A 84 18.33 -9.15 12.22
CA ALA A 84 18.67 -7.98 13.02
C ALA A 84 19.10 -8.36 14.44
N ARG A 85 18.37 -9.27 15.11
CA ARG A 85 18.74 -9.77 16.43
C ARG A 85 20.07 -10.53 16.41
N ALA A 86 20.31 -11.36 15.39
CA ALA A 86 21.58 -12.07 15.21
C ALA A 86 22.76 -11.11 15.01
N ALA A 87 22.52 -9.94 14.41
CA ALA A 87 23.49 -8.87 14.27
C ALA A 87 23.63 -7.99 15.53
N GLY A 88 22.95 -8.30 16.63
CA GLY A 88 23.05 -7.60 17.92
C GLY A 88 22.05 -6.46 18.11
N ALA A 89 21.07 -6.30 17.23
CA ALA A 89 20.05 -5.27 17.40
C ALA A 89 19.10 -5.60 18.57
N SER A 90 18.78 -4.60 19.38
CA SER A 90 17.73 -4.69 20.40
C SER A 90 16.40 -4.25 19.78
N ILE A 91 15.38 -5.09 19.84
CA ILE A 91 14.04 -4.82 19.31
C ILE A 91 13.07 -4.76 20.49
N ILE A 92 12.45 -3.60 20.67
CA ILE A 92 11.46 -3.32 21.71
C ILE A 92 10.11 -3.19 21.03
N THR A 93 9.13 -3.97 21.47
CA THR A 93 7.74 -3.93 20.98
C THR A 93 6.80 -3.46 22.07
N GLY A 94 5.53 -3.16 21.71
CA GLY A 94 4.54 -2.70 22.70
C GLY A 94 4.78 -1.27 23.16
N VAL A 95 5.51 -0.47 22.41
CA VAL A 95 5.77 0.94 22.69
C VAL A 95 5.28 1.85 21.56
N THR A 96 4.98 3.09 21.90
CA THR A 96 4.68 4.15 20.92
C THR A 96 5.73 5.25 21.08
N VAL A 97 6.42 5.57 19.99
CA VAL A 97 7.27 6.76 19.94
C VAL A 97 6.37 7.99 19.88
N THR A 98 6.57 8.92 20.80
CA THR A 98 5.73 10.12 20.97
C THR A 98 6.43 11.39 20.53
N ARG A 99 7.77 11.38 20.46
CA ARG A 99 8.57 12.53 20.03
C ARG A 99 9.93 12.08 19.48
N VAL A 100 10.40 12.84 18.51
CA VAL A 100 11.77 12.80 18.01
C VAL A 100 12.32 14.24 18.02
N THR A 101 13.61 14.45 18.30
CA THR A 101 14.22 15.76 18.20
C THR A 101 15.22 15.83 17.05
N PRO A 102 15.47 17.03 16.48
CA PRO A 102 16.52 17.24 15.47
C PRO A 102 17.91 16.76 15.90
N ASP A 103 18.18 16.74 17.20
CA ASP A 103 19.47 16.34 17.78
C ASP A 103 19.62 14.83 17.99
N GLY A 104 18.60 14.04 17.59
CA GLY A 104 18.66 12.59 17.64
C GLY A 104 18.17 11.97 18.95
N GLU A 105 17.35 12.68 19.73
CA GLU A 105 16.65 12.06 20.86
C GLU A 105 15.32 11.46 20.39
N ALA A 106 14.96 10.31 20.95
CA ALA A 106 13.64 9.73 20.78
C ALA A 106 12.99 9.48 22.14
N THR A 107 11.70 9.78 22.23
CA THR A 107 10.87 9.58 23.41
C THR A 107 9.76 8.60 23.09
N TRP A 108 9.51 7.64 23.98
CA TRP A 108 8.46 6.64 23.80
C TRP A 108 7.76 6.28 25.10
N GLN A 109 6.57 5.71 24.98
CA GLN A 109 5.75 5.23 26.10
C GLN A 109 5.27 3.81 25.82
N GLU A 110 5.05 3.02 26.87
CA GLU A 110 4.39 1.73 26.77
C GLU A 110 2.94 1.88 26.29
N ARG A 111 2.50 0.95 25.48
CA ARG A 111 1.10 0.89 24.99
C ARG A 111 0.26 0.09 25.96
N VAL A 112 -0.92 0.58 26.30
CA VAL A 112 -1.91 -0.13 27.11
C VAL A 112 -3.13 -0.43 26.22
N GLY A 113 -3.56 -1.71 26.20
CA GLY A 113 -4.81 -2.11 25.60
C GLY A 113 -4.80 -2.26 24.07
N GLY A 114 -3.71 -2.73 23.48
CA GLY A 114 -3.71 -3.12 22.06
C GLY A 114 -4.58 -4.35 21.82
N LEU A 115 -5.59 -4.25 20.97
CA LEU A 115 -6.33 -5.41 20.44
C LEU A 115 -5.44 -6.20 19.46
N PRO A 116 -5.64 -7.53 19.30
CA PRO A 116 -4.75 -8.39 18.53
C PRO A 116 -4.60 -8.06 17.05
N PHE A 117 -5.45 -7.22 16.47
CA PHE A 117 -5.37 -6.80 15.08
C PHE A 117 -5.75 -5.32 14.92
N GLY A 118 -4.74 -4.47 14.77
CA GLY A 118 -4.83 -3.19 14.09
C GLY A 118 -5.42 -2.00 14.83
N SER A 119 -5.86 -2.12 16.08
CA SER A 119 -6.21 -0.93 16.87
C SER A 119 -4.99 -0.43 17.63
N PRO A 120 -4.51 0.79 17.38
CA PRO A 120 -3.43 1.35 18.18
C PRO A 120 -3.90 1.51 19.62
N GLY A 121 -3.24 0.80 20.56
CA GLY A 121 -3.43 1.06 21.99
C GLY A 121 -3.02 2.50 22.34
N LEU A 122 -3.70 3.13 23.30
CA LEU A 122 -3.32 4.46 23.76
C LEU A 122 -1.99 4.40 24.50
N PRO A 123 -1.10 5.40 24.33
CA PRO A 123 0.10 5.52 25.15
C PRO A 123 -0.30 5.68 26.62
N SER A 124 0.29 4.88 27.49
CA SER A 124 0.15 5.07 28.94
C SER A 124 1.36 4.49 29.62
N GLY A 125 1.78 5.13 30.68
CA GLY A 125 2.95 4.67 31.44
C GLY A 125 4.05 5.72 31.51
N THR A 126 5.20 5.31 32.02
CA THR A 126 6.36 6.19 32.15
C THR A 126 6.93 6.51 30.76
N GLU A 127 7.11 7.79 30.51
CA GLU A 127 7.81 8.28 29.33
C GLU A 127 9.31 8.02 29.49
N LEU A 128 9.92 7.42 28.47
CA LEU A 128 11.34 7.12 28.40
C LEU A 128 11.95 7.89 27.23
N THR A 129 13.11 8.48 27.46
CA THR A 129 13.86 9.21 26.43
C THR A 129 15.30 8.69 26.36
N ALA A 130 15.82 8.54 25.16
CA ALA A 130 17.24 8.27 24.92
C ALA A 130 17.75 9.08 23.74
N ALA A 131 19.06 9.38 23.77
CA ALA A 131 19.78 10.02 22.70
C ALA A 131 20.55 8.99 21.86
N PHE A 132 20.55 9.21 20.56
CA PHE A 132 21.17 8.35 19.55
C PHE A 132 22.05 9.18 18.63
N ASP A 133 23.07 8.56 18.03
CA ASP A 133 23.90 9.21 17.01
C ASP A 133 23.08 9.57 15.78
N LEU A 134 22.18 8.68 15.37
CA LEU A 134 21.22 8.84 14.28
C LEU A 134 19.88 8.19 14.65
N VAL A 135 18.78 8.76 14.18
CA VAL A 135 17.45 8.20 14.20
C VAL A 135 17.04 7.82 12.78
N LEU A 136 16.73 6.56 12.55
CA LEU A 136 16.22 6.06 11.28
C LEU A 136 14.71 5.81 11.43
N SER A 137 13.92 6.66 10.79
CA SER A 137 12.45 6.65 10.93
C SER A 137 11.79 5.86 9.80
N ALA A 138 11.07 4.80 10.15
CA ALA A 138 10.30 4.01 9.20
C ALA A 138 8.81 4.41 9.13
N VAL A 139 8.37 5.41 9.92
CA VAL A 139 7.01 5.96 9.80
C VAL A 139 6.90 6.85 8.55
N ALA A 140 5.67 7.13 8.14
CA ALA A 140 5.43 8.04 7.01
C ALA A 140 6.05 9.44 7.28
N PRO A 141 6.56 10.14 6.25
CA PRO A 141 7.17 11.47 6.41
C PRO A 141 6.27 12.48 7.12
N HIS A 142 4.97 12.46 6.82
CA HIS A 142 3.98 13.30 7.50
C HIS A 142 3.89 13.01 9.01
N VAL A 143 3.92 11.73 9.39
CA VAL A 143 3.92 11.31 10.80
C VAL A 143 5.23 11.74 11.49
N LEU A 144 6.36 11.56 10.81
CA LEU A 144 7.68 11.99 11.32
C LEU A 144 7.71 13.50 11.59
N ALA A 145 7.18 14.32 10.68
CA ALA A 145 7.09 15.76 10.88
C ALA A 145 6.33 16.10 12.18
N GLY A 146 5.19 15.41 12.43
CA GLY A 146 4.45 15.55 13.68
C GLY A 146 5.27 15.16 14.93
N LEU A 147 6.06 14.07 14.85
CA LEU A 147 6.94 13.64 15.95
C LEU A 147 8.09 14.63 16.21
N LEU A 148 8.56 15.33 15.18
CA LEU A 148 9.60 16.36 15.27
C LEU A 148 9.05 17.72 15.76
N GLY A 149 7.73 17.91 15.67
CA GLY A 149 7.10 19.21 15.90
C GLY A 149 7.25 20.16 14.72
N ASP A 150 7.60 19.65 13.55
CA ASP A 150 7.70 20.41 12.31
C ASP A 150 6.31 20.65 11.71
N GLU A 151 6.15 21.77 10.99
CA GLU A 151 4.97 21.95 10.13
C GLU A 151 5.11 21.01 8.92
N ALA A 152 4.29 19.96 8.86
CA ALA A 152 4.21 19.11 7.69
C ALA A 152 3.50 19.87 6.57
N PRO A 153 4.11 20.09 5.40
CA PRO A 153 3.40 20.65 4.25
C PRO A 153 2.17 19.77 3.92
N ALA A 154 1.06 20.40 3.56
CA ALA A 154 -0.16 19.67 3.16
C ALA A 154 0.12 18.66 2.03
N THR A 155 1.09 18.96 1.16
CA THR A 155 1.58 18.08 0.09
C THR A 155 2.26 16.80 0.59
N GLN A 156 2.63 16.72 1.87
CA GLN A 156 3.19 15.49 2.47
C GLN A 156 2.12 14.54 3.00
N ARG A 157 0.84 14.96 3.04
CA ARG A 157 -0.27 14.05 3.31
C ARG A 157 -0.93 13.66 2.00
N PRO A 158 -0.46 12.58 1.36
CA PRO A 158 -1.04 12.13 0.10
C PRO A 158 -2.44 11.58 0.35
N GLU A 159 -3.23 11.55 -0.73
CA GLU A 159 -4.54 10.94 -0.70
C GLU A 159 -4.45 9.45 -1.03
N GLY A 160 -5.05 8.59 -0.22
CA GLY A 160 -5.29 7.20 -0.57
C GLY A 160 -6.39 7.09 -1.62
N ALA A 161 -6.33 6.06 -2.47
CA ALA A 161 -7.15 5.99 -3.67
C ALA A 161 -8.01 4.72 -3.77
N GLN A 162 -8.05 3.90 -2.71
CA GLN A 162 -8.68 2.59 -2.81
C GLN A 162 -9.34 2.11 -1.52
N VAL A 163 -10.48 1.42 -1.69
CA VAL A 163 -11.06 0.58 -0.66
C VAL A 163 -10.45 -0.81 -0.73
N LYS A 164 -10.16 -1.41 0.42
CA LYS A 164 -9.66 -2.78 0.52
C LYS A 164 -10.72 -3.68 1.15
N VAL A 165 -11.06 -4.78 0.47
CA VAL A 165 -11.98 -5.78 0.99
C VAL A 165 -11.30 -7.13 1.07
N ASN A 166 -11.25 -7.72 2.26
CA ASN A 166 -10.77 -9.07 2.50
C ASN A 166 -11.96 -10.00 2.73
N MET A 167 -11.96 -11.14 2.06
CA MET A 167 -13.02 -12.15 2.16
C MET A 167 -12.43 -13.52 2.43
N LEU A 168 -13.16 -14.35 3.17
CA LEU A 168 -12.91 -15.78 3.31
C LEU A 168 -14.10 -16.54 2.76
N LEU A 169 -13.87 -17.30 1.68
CA LEU A 169 -14.87 -18.01 0.92
C LEU A 169 -14.81 -19.50 1.22
N ARG A 170 -15.97 -20.17 1.20
CA ARG A 170 -16.06 -21.65 1.30
C ARG A 170 -15.48 -22.38 0.09
N ARG A 171 -15.39 -21.70 -1.04
CA ARG A 171 -14.78 -22.12 -2.31
C ARG A 171 -14.65 -20.93 -3.23
N LEU A 172 -13.88 -21.06 -4.31
CA LEU A 172 -13.85 -20.05 -5.37
C LEU A 172 -15.21 -19.93 -6.10
N PRO A 173 -15.60 -18.73 -6.53
CA PRO A 173 -16.81 -18.50 -7.31
C PRO A 173 -16.64 -19.04 -8.74
N ARG A 174 -17.76 -19.50 -9.34
CA ARG A 174 -17.80 -19.84 -10.76
C ARG A 174 -17.74 -18.56 -11.60
N LEU A 175 -17.11 -18.66 -12.76
CA LEU A 175 -17.10 -17.58 -13.74
C LEU A 175 -18.32 -17.68 -14.66
N ARG A 176 -18.61 -16.61 -15.40
CA ARG A 176 -19.62 -16.62 -16.46
C ARG A 176 -19.18 -17.48 -17.64
N ASP A 177 -17.90 -17.40 -17.95
CA ASP A 177 -17.28 -18.17 -19.02
C ASP A 177 -16.83 -19.54 -18.51
N ASP A 178 -16.63 -20.49 -19.42
CA ASP A 178 -16.15 -21.85 -19.10
C ASP A 178 -14.63 -21.85 -18.82
N VAL A 179 -14.23 -21.06 -17.80
CA VAL A 179 -12.87 -20.98 -17.30
C VAL A 179 -12.84 -21.51 -15.87
N ALA A 180 -11.89 -22.40 -15.59
CA ALA A 180 -11.71 -22.91 -14.22
C ALA A 180 -11.39 -21.77 -13.26
N PRO A 181 -12.07 -21.66 -12.12
CA PRO A 181 -11.82 -20.60 -11.13
C PRO A 181 -10.35 -20.51 -10.70
N GLU A 182 -9.69 -21.66 -10.54
CA GLU A 182 -8.28 -21.74 -10.15
C GLU A 182 -7.35 -21.09 -11.20
N ALA A 183 -7.70 -21.18 -12.48
CA ALA A 183 -6.96 -20.53 -13.55
C ALA A 183 -7.20 -19.02 -13.56
N ALA A 184 -8.44 -18.59 -13.33
CA ALA A 184 -8.80 -17.17 -13.35
C ALA A 184 -8.22 -16.41 -12.14
N PHE A 185 -8.28 -17.00 -10.95
CA PHE A 185 -7.78 -16.39 -9.71
C PHE A 185 -6.34 -16.78 -9.37
N GLY A 186 -5.65 -17.50 -10.26
CA GLY A 186 -4.25 -17.91 -10.04
C GLY A 186 -3.21 -16.82 -10.23
N GLY A 187 -3.61 -15.70 -10.81
CA GLY A 187 -2.85 -14.45 -10.91
C GLY A 187 -3.67 -13.28 -10.38
N THR A 188 -3.41 -12.09 -10.90
CA THR A 188 -4.26 -10.92 -10.67
C THR A 188 -5.53 -11.04 -11.51
N PHE A 189 -6.69 -11.00 -10.87
CA PHE A 189 -7.98 -10.99 -11.55
C PHE A 189 -8.52 -9.56 -11.60
N HIS A 190 -8.79 -9.07 -12.81
CA HIS A 190 -9.27 -7.71 -13.05
C HIS A 190 -10.77 -7.71 -13.36
N SER A 191 -11.52 -6.82 -12.71
CA SER A 191 -12.96 -6.65 -12.88
C SER A 191 -13.29 -5.19 -13.19
N ASN A 192 -14.00 -4.96 -14.31
CA ASN A 192 -14.43 -3.62 -14.72
C ASN A 192 -13.29 -2.60 -14.92
N GLU A 193 -12.15 -3.07 -15.37
CA GLU A 193 -10.93 -2.30 -15.57
C GLU A 193 -10.55 -2.11 -17.05
N ALA A 194 -11.52 -2.07 -17.97
CA ALA A 194 -11.26 -1.55 -19.29
C ALA A 194 -10.80 -0.08 -19.19
N TYR A 195 -9.95 0.38 -20.09
CA TYR A 195 -9.39 1.74 -20.07
C TYR A 195 -10.48 2.81 -19.97
N SER A 196 -11.52 2.69 -20.80
CA SER A 196 -12.68 3.58 -20.76
C SER A 196 -13.47 3.52 -19.44
N GLN A 197 -13.47 2.37 -18.75
CA GLN A 197 -14.10 2.23 -17.42
C GLN A 197 -13.25 2.90 -16.34
N LEU A 198 -11.92 2.80 -16.41
CA LEU A 198 -11.02 3.51 -15.48
C LEU A 198 -11.16 5.02 -15.59
N GLU A 199 -11.22 5.56 -16.81
CA GLU A 199 -11.46 7.00 -17.04
C GLU A 199 -12.81 7.46 -16.50
N ALA A 200 -13.89 6.70 -16.78
CA ALA A 200 -15.23 6.99 -16.28
C ALA A 200 -15.29 6.94 -14.74
N ALA A 201 -14.61 5.96 -14.14
CA ALA A 201 -14.52 5.82 -12.69
C ALA A 201 -13.78 7.01 -12.04
N HIS A 202 -12.65 7.43 -12.62
CA HIS A 202 -11.95 8.63 -12.17
C HIS A 202 -12.82 9.88 -12.24
N ALA A 203 -13.54 10.08 -13.35
CA ALA A 203 -14.44 11.23 -13.53
C ALA A 203 -15.58 11.22 -12.49
N THR A 204 -16.17 10.05 -12.22
CA THR A 204 -17.22 9.89 -11.20
C THR A 204 -16.70 10.22 -9.80
N ALA A 205 -15.55 9.66 -9.43
CA ALA A 205 -14.93 9.89 -8.11
C ALA A 205 -14.47 11.35 -7.94
N SER A 206 -13.98 11.99 -8.99
CA SER A 206 -13.63 13.41 -8.99
C SER A 206 -14.84 14.31 -8.76
N ALA A 207 -16.03 13.87 -9.17
CA ALA A 207 -17.30 14.55 -8.89
C ALA A 207 -17.88 14.20 -7.51
N GLY A 208 -17.20 13.37 -6.70
CA GLY A 208 -17.62 12.99 -5.35
C GLY A 208 -18.54 11.78 -5.29
N GLY A 209 -18.68 11.01 -6.38
CA GLY A 209 -19.48 9.79 -6.44
C GLY A 209 -18.64 8.51 -6.29
N ILE A 210 -19.26 7.40 -5.86
CA ILE A 210 -18.66 6.08 -5.96
C ILE A 210 -18.84 5.58 -7.39
N PRO A 211 -17.77 5.10 -8.06
CA PRO A 211 -17.88 4.55 -9.41
C PRO A 211 -18.82 3.33 -9.47
N ASP A 212 -19.61 3.25 -10.55
CA ASP A 212 -20.51 2.13 -10.84
C ASP A 212 -20.47 1.82 -12.35
N PRO A 213 -19.93 0.67 -12.79
CA PRO A 213 -19.28 -0.35 -11.97
C PRO A 213 -17.95 0.15 -11.35
N LEU A 214 -17.62 -0.35 -10.16
CA LEU A 214 -16.34 -0.05 -9.51
C LEU A 214 -15.23 -0.91 -10.15
N PRO A 215 -14.16 -0.33 -10.67
CA PRO A 215 -12.98 -1.09 -11.09
C PRO A 215 -12.32 -1.77 -9.89
N CYS A 216 -11.99 -3.06 -10.04
CA CYS A 216 -11.42 -3.85 -8.95
C CYS A 216 -10.30 -4.76 -9.41
N GLU A 217 -9.23 -4.78 -8.64
CA GLU A 217 -8.12 -5.72 -8.74
C GLU A 217 -8.19 -6.75 -7.60
N ILE A 218 -8.09 -8.01 -7.92
CA ILE A 218 -8.41 -9.12 -7.01
C ILE A 218 -7.27 -10.14 -6.94
N TYR A 219 -6.95 -10.60 -5.73
CA TYR A 219 -5.91 -11.58 -5.43
C TYR A 219 -6.44 -12.73 -4.60
N CYS A 220 -6.06 -13.96 -4.96
CA CYS A 220 -6.33 -15.17 -4.20
C CYS A 220 -5.03 -15.80 -3.71
N HIS A 221 -4.41 -15.23 -2.68
CA HIS A 221 -3.12 -15.69 -2.17
C HIS A 221 -3.17 -17.14 -1.68
N SER A 222 -4.32 -17.64 -1.20
CA SER A 222 -4.47 -19.03 -0.76
C SER A 222 -4.39 -20.07 -1.88
N LEU A 223 -4.46 -19.67 -3.16
CA LEU A 223 -4.15 -20.55 -4.29
C LEU A 223 -2.65 -20.78 -4.43
N THR A 224 -1.85 -19.73 -4.26
CA THR A 224 -0.39 -19.81 -4.35
C THR A 224 0.19 -20.42 -3.08
N ASP A 225 -0.28 -19.99 -1.91
CA ASP A 225 0.17 -20.49 -0.62
C ASP A 225 -1.03 -20.85 0.29
N PRO A 226 -1.51 -22.08 0.24
CA PRO A 226 -2.59 -22.53 1.11
C PRO A 226 -2.21 -22.58 2.61
N THR A 227 -0.92 -22.45 2.95
CA THR A 227 -0.47 -22.48 4.37
C THR A 227 -0.82 -21.22 5.14
N ILE A 228 -1.28 -20.17 4.48
CA ILE A 228 -1.85 -18.97 5.12
C ILE A 228 -3.20 -19.27 5.80
N LEU A 229 -3.85 -20.36 5.43
CA LEU A 229 -5.07 -20.86 6.06
C LEU A 229 -4.75 -21.88 7.16
N GLY A 230 -5.51 -21.84 8.26
CA GLY A 230 -5.49 -22.89 9.26
C GLY A 230 -5.89 -24.25 8.66
N ASP A 231 -5.49 -25.36 9.31
CA ASP A 231 -5.65 -26.72 8.79
C ASP A 231 -7.12 -27.07 8.44
N GLU A 232 -8.08 -26.65 9.28
CA GLU A 232 -9.50 -26.91 9.05
C GLU A 232 -10.03 -26.17 7.81
N LEU A 233 -9.67 -24.89 7.67
CA LEU A 233 -10.08 -24.07 6.52
C LEU A 233 -9.46 -24.61 5.22
N ARG A 234 -8.18 -24.99 5.28
CA ARG A 234 -7.50 -25.59 4.13
C ARG A 234 -8.16 -26.93 3.72
N ALA A 235 -8.48 -27.77 4.69
CA ALA A 235 -9.13 -29.05 4.43
C ALA A 235 -10.58 -28.90 3.93
N SER A 236 -11.26 -27.81 4.26
CA SER A 236 -12.62 -27.52 3.79
C SER A 236 -12.68 -27.01 2.35
N GLY A 237 -11.56 -26.67 1.72
CA GLY A 237 -11.50 -26.05 0.40
C GLY A 237 -11.78 -24.53 0.42
N ALA A 238 -11.60 -23.89 1.58
CA ALA A 238 -11.75 -22.44 1.73
C ALA A 238 -10.66 -21.68 1.00
N HIS A 239 -10.97 -20.46 0.54
CA HIS A 239 -10.04 -19.54 -0.12
C HIS A 239 -10.20 -18.13 0.40
N THR A 240 -9.08 -17.37 0.36
CA THR A 240 -9.10 -15.92 0.60
C THR A 240 -9.26 -15.19 -0.71
N LEU A 241 -10.00 -14.07 -0.70
CA LEU A 241 -9.90 -13.03 -1.73
C LEU A 241 -9.55 -11.71 -1.08
N THR A 242 -8.58 -11.01 -1.64
CA THR A 242 -8.29 -9.60 -1.34
C THR A 242 -8.66 -8.79 -2.57
N VAL A 243 -9.51 -7.78 -2.38
CA VAL A 243 -10.00 -6.90 -3.45
C VAL A 243 -9.57 -5.47 -3.15
N PHE A 244 -9.04 -4.81 -4.16
CA PHE A 244 -8.80 -3.37 -4.16
C PHE A 244 -9.78 -2.72 -5.14
N GLY A 245 -10.71 -1.91 -4.63
CA GLY A 245 -11.59 -1.09 -5.44
C GLY A 245 -10.91 0.24 -5.75
N LEU A 246 -10.66 0.50 -7.02
CA LEU A 246 -9.93 1.67 -7.50
C LEU A 246 -10.80 2.92 -7.53
N HIS A 247 -10.17 4.07 -7.57
CA HIS A 247 -10.86 5.37 -7.61
C HIS A 247 -11.88 5.57 -6.48
N THR A 248 -11.49 5.14 -5.27
CA THR A 248 -12.24 5.44 -4.04
C THR A 248 -11.35 6.30 -3.11
N PRO A 249 -11.09 7.56 -3.51
CA PRO A 249 -10.16 8.44 -2.82
C PRO A 249 -10.67 8.89 -1.45
N ASP A 250 -9.74 9.23 -0.55
CA ASP A 250 -10.01 9.68 0.82
C ASP A 250 -11.02 10.84 0.88
N ARG A 251 -11.04 11.71 -0.13
CA ARG A 251 -12.00 12.82 -0.24
C ARG A 251 -13.46 12.40 -0.33
N LEU A 252 -13.77 11.14 -0.65
CA LEU A 252 -15.14 10.61 -0.61
C LEU A 252 -15.66 10.46 0.83
N LEU A 253 -14.74 10.37 1.80
CA LEU A 253 -15.05 10.23 3.21
C LEU A 253 -15.19 11.61 3.87
N THR A 254 -16.17 12.40 3.46
CA THR A 254 -16.34 13.80 3.88
C THR A 254 -17.14 14.00 5.16
N GLY A 255 -17.73 12.93 5.70
CA GLY A 255 -18.74 13.01 6.76
C GLY A 255 -18.34 12.38 8.08
N GLU A 256 -19.27 12.53 9.03
CA GLU A 256 -19.23 11.86 10.33
C GLU A 256 -19.70 10.37 10.25
N ASP A 257 -20.13 9.92 9.05
CA ASP A 257 -20.76 8.61 8.84
C ASP A 257 -19.84 7.66 8.03
N ASP A 258 -18.69 7.33 8.62
CA ASP A 258 -17.72 6.43 8.00
C ASP A 258 -18.26 5.00 7.86
N ASP A 259 -19.13 4.56 8.76
CA ASP A 259 -19.75 3.22 8.69
C ASP A 259 -20.68 3.11 7.48
N ARG A 260 -21.49 4.14 7.20
CA ARG A 260 -22.34 4.17 6.01
C ARG A 260 -21.51 4.14 4.72
N MET A 261 -20.45 4.92 4.65
CA MET A 261 -19.56 4.93 3.48
C MET A 261 -18.85 3.57 3.30
N ARG A 262 -18.43 2.94 4.39
CA ARG A 262 -17.85 1.58 4.35
C ARG A 262 -18.84 0.58 3.77
N ASP A 263 -20.10 0.62 4.21
CA ASP A 263 -21.18 -0.24 3.70
C ASP A 263 -21.48 0.04 2.22
N GLU A 264 -21.43 1.30 1.78
CA GLU A 264 -21.62 1.67 0.37
C GLU A 264 -20.49 1.16 -0.51
N LEU A 265 -19.24 1.31 -0.07
CA LEU A 265 -18.07 0.80 -0.77
C LEU A 265 -18.04 -0.73 -0.81
N GLU A 266 -18.40 -1.41 0.30
CA GLU A 266 -18.54 -2.87 0.31
C GLU A 266 -19.55 -3.35 -0.74
N ARG A 267 -20.74 -2.73 -0.76
CA ARG A 267 -21.77 -3.06 -1.77
C ARG A 267 -21.28 -2.80 -3.20
N ALA A 268 -20.54 -1.74 -3.44
CA ALA A 268 -19.97 -1.45 -4.75
C ALA A 268 -18.94 -2.52 -5.19
N VAL A 269 -18.07 -2.98 -4.28
CA VAL A 269 -17.14 -4.09 -4.54
C VAL A 269 -17.89 -5.40 -4.83
N LEU A 270 -18.86 -5.77 -4.00
CA LEU A 270 -19.65 -6.99 -4.22
C LEU A 270 -20.40 -6.94 -5.55
N ALA A 271 -21.01 -5.80 -5.89
CA ALA A 271 -21.70 -5.61 -7.16
C ALA A 271 -20.74 -5.69 -8.37
N SER A 272 -19.54 -5.14 -8.24
CA SER A 272 -18.49 -5.26 -9.26
C SER A 272 -18.12 -6.72 -9.50
N LEU A 273 -17.88 -7.49 -8.45
CA LEU A 273 -17.60 -8.93 -8.55
C LEU A 273 -18.77 -9.68 -9.19
N ASP A 274 -19.99 -9.48 -8.72
CA ASP A 274 -21.19 -10.13 -9.23
C ASP A 274 -21.45 -9.81 -10.71
N SER A 275 -20.96 -8.68 -11.20
CA SER A 275 -21.08 -8.28 -12.60
C SER A 275 -20.29 -9.17 -13.56
N VAL A 276 -19.24 -9.83 -13.10
CA VAL A 276 -18.33 -10.68 -13.91
C VAL A 276 -18.37 -12.16 -13.52
N LEU A 277 -18.88 -12.48 -12.32
CA LEU A 277 -18.99 -13.86 -11.85
C LEU A 277 -20.22 -14.57 -12.39
N GLY A 278 -20.20 -15.90 -12.43
CA GLY A 278 -21.31 -16.77 -12.83
C GLY A 278 -22.34 -17.02 -11.71
N GLU A 279 -22.10 -16.51 -10.52
CA GLU A 279 -22.94 -16.60 -9.33
C GLU A 279 -22.64 -15.46 -8.36
N PRO A 280 -23.58 -15.07 -7.48
CA PRO A 280 -23.32 -14.07 -6.45
C PRO A 280 -22.23 -14.51 -5.50
N ILE A 281 -21.33 -13.57 -5.13
CA ILE A 281 -20.20 -13.86 -4.23
C ILE A 281 -20.62 -13.97 -2.76
N GLU A 282 -21.60 -13.18 -2.33
CA GLU A 282 -22.02 -13.07 -0.93
C GLU A 282 -22.43 -14.41 -0.29
N PRO A 283 -23.18 -15.32 -0.95
CA PRO A 283 -23.49 -16.65 -0.41
C PRO A 283 -22.29 -17.57 -0.23
N LEU A 284 -21.14 -17.24 -0.80
CA LEU A 284 -19.91 -18.01 -0.66
C LEU A 284 -19.08 -17.61 0.55
N LEU A 285 -19.35 -16.46 1.16
CA LEU A 285 -18.69 -16.03 2.39
C LEU A 285 -18.92 -17.05 3.50
N LEU A 286 -17.84 -17.36 4.25
CA LEU A 286 -17.95 -18.22 5.43
C LEU A 286 -18.69 -17.46 6.53
N GLU A 287 -19.64 -18.14 7.16
CA GLU A 287 -20.37 -17.64 8.32
C GLU A 287 -19.66 -18.03 9.61
N GLY A 288 -19.81 -17.22 10.66
CA GLY A 288 -19.21 -17.45 11.96
C GLY A 288 -17.71 -17.19 12.03
N ALA A 289 -17.06 -16.92 10.92
CA ALA A 289 -15.63 -16.63 10.82
C ALA A 289 -15.30 -15.12 10.76
N GLY A 290 -16.32 -14.28 10.62
CA GLY A 290 -16.17 -12.83 10.59
C GLY A 290 -16.11 -12.21 11.99
N ILE A 291 -15.95 -10.88 12.01
CA ILE A 291 -15.98 -10.09 13.25
C ILE A 291 -17.30 -10.33 13.99
N ALA A 292 -17.23 -10.56 15.30
CA ALA A 292 -18.39 -10.90 16.15
C ALA A 292 -19.23 -12.12 15.67
N GLY A 293 -18.62 -13.06 14.93
CA GLY A 293 -19.31 -14.26 14.45
C GLY A 293 -20.19 -14.04 13.21
N GLY A 294 -20.05 -12.90 12.54
CA GLY A 294 -20.73 -12.60 11.28
C GLY A 294 -20.08 -13.27 10.05
N ARG A 295 -20.43 -12.77 8.87
CA ARG A 295 -19.81 -13.20 7.60
C ARG A 295 -18.35 -12.82 7.58
N ALA A 296 -17.52 -13.65 6.95
CA ALA A 296 -16.09 -13.44 6.84
C ALA A 296 -15.75 -12.47 5.71
N ILE A 297 -16.11 -11.21 5.92
CA ILE A 297 -15.78 -10.06 5.10
C ILE A 297 -15.27 -8.93 5.99
N GLU A 298 -14.24 -8.25 5.56
CA GLU A 298 -13.68 -7.07 6.21
C GLU A 298 -13.43 -6.00 5.17
N THR A 299 -14.09 -4.86 5.31
CA THR A 299 -13.92 -3.70 4.43
C THR A 299 -13.16 -2.61 5.17
N LYS A 300 -12.09 -2.13 4.55
CA LYS A 300 -11.25 -1.04 5.05
C LYS A 300 -11.27 0.12 4.08
N THR A 301 -11.71 1.25 4.58
CA THR A 301 -11.60 2.55 3.90
C THR A 301 -10.19 3.13 4.06
N THR A 302 -9.88 4.22 3.39
CA THR A 302 -8.62 4.96 3.57
C THR A 302 -8.44 5.43 5.01
N ARG A 303 -9.50 5.81 5.72
CA ARG A 303 -9.45 6.19 7.15
C ARG A 303 -9.14 5.02 8.06
N ASP A 304 -9.74 3.86 7.82
CA ASP A 304 -9.43 2.65 8.59
C ASP A 304 -7.94 2.27 8.45
N ILE A 305 -7.37 2.46 7.27
CA ILE A 305 -5.96 2.20 6.99
C ILE A 305 -5.08 3.24 7.71
N GLU A 306 -5.42 4.53 7.64
CA GLU A 306 -4.71 5.59 8.35
C GLU A 306 -4.74 5.37 9.86
N GLU A 307 -5.90 5.05 10.42
CA GLU A 307 -6.07 4.79 11.86
C GLU A 307 -5.27 3.55 12.31
N ALA A 308 -5.31 2.46 11.55
CA ALA A 308 -4.66 1.21 11.92
C ALA A 308 -3.14 1.26 11.76
N LEU A 309 -2.62 1.93 10.73
CA LEU A 309 -1.23 1.84 10.28
C LEU A 309 -0.50 3.19 10.25
N ALA A 310 -1.18 4.29 10.61
CA ALA A 310 -0.66 5.66 10.48
C ALA A 310 -0.13 5.97 9.06
N MET A 311 -0.83 5.45 8.04
CA MET A 311 -0.59 5.76 6.64
C MET A 311 -1.43 6.98 6.26
N PRO A 312 -0.83 8.16 6.05
CA PRO A 312 -1.59 9.40 5.86
C PRO A 312 -2.56 9.30 4.68
N GLY A 313 -3.83 9.64 4.92
CA GLY A 313 -4.91 9.50 3.94
C GLY A 313 -5.17 8.08 3.46
N GLY A 314 -4.66 7.06 4.15
CA GLY A 314 -4.70 5.66 3.70
C GLY A 314 -3.84 5.38 2.47
N ASN A 315 -2.88 6.26 2.14
CA ASN A 315 -2.02 6.10 0.97
C ASN A 315 -0.97 5.02 1.19
N ILE A 316 -0.96 4.01 0.32
CA ILE A 316 -0.10 2.82 0.44
C ILE A 316 1.39 3.10 0.20
N PHE A 317 1.74 4.25 -0.35
CA PHE A 317 3.13 4.68 -0.55
C PHE A 317 3.67 5.52 0.60
N HIS A 318 2.85 5.84 1.61
CA HIS A 318 3.17 6.62 2.80
C HIS A 318 3.53 8.10 2.53
N GLY A 319 3.58 8.53 1.30
CA GLY A 319 3.92 9.87 0.87
C GLY A 319 3.78 10.05 -0.65
N PRO A 320 3.90 11.28 -1.16
CA PRO A 320 3.89 11.53 -2.59
C PRO A 320 5.02 10.76 -3.27
N LEU A 321 4.71 10.10 -4.38
CA LEU A 321 5.71 9.40 -5.18
C LEU A 321 6.66 10.40 -5.85
N SER A 322 7.96 10.17 -5.71
CA SER A 322 9.03 10.87 -6.44
C SER A 322 9.59 9.96 -7.53
N TRP A 323 10.32 10.54 -8.48
CA TRP A 323 11.10 9.73 -9.41
C TRP A 323 12.15 8.90 -8.64
N PRO A 324 12.43 7.64 -9.05
CA PRO A 324 13.36 6.77 -8.30
C PRO A 324 14.84 7.13 -8.48
N TRP A 325 15.17 8.15 -9.27
CA TRP A 325 16.52 8.69 -9.47
C TRP A 325 16.65 10.06 -8.84
N LEU A 326 17.90 10.53 -8.70
CA LEU A 326 18.19 11.88 -8.25
C LEU A 326 17.97 12.87 -9.39
N GLU A 327 17.26 13.96 -9.13
CA GLU A 327 16.97 15.02 -10.10
C GLU A 327 18.02 16.14 -10.03
N ALA A 328 18.86 16.14 -8.99
CA ALA A 328 19.96 17.08 -8.78
C ALA A 328 21.15 16.37 -8.13
N GLU A 329 22.32 17.03 -8.15
CA GLU A 329 23.51 16.55 -7.44
C GLU A 329 23.22 16.49 -5.93
N PRO A 330 23.49 15.35 -5.26
CA PRO A 330 23.15 15.17 -3.86
C PRO A 330 24.08 15.92 -2.93
N GLU A 331 23.53 16.52 -1.89
CA GLU A 331 24.29 17.15 -0.81
C GLU A 331 24.57 16.14 0.33
N GLY A 332 25.57 15.29 0.13
CA GLY A 332 26.04 14.32 1.13
C GLY A 332 25.31 12.96 1.09
N PRO A 333 25.69 12.04 2.00
CA PRO A 333 25.24 10.64 1.96
C PRO A 333 23.72 10.47 2.06
N ALA A 334 23.05 11.20 2.94
CA ALA A 334 21.60 11.06 3.12
C ALA A 334 20.83 11.37 1.82
N ALA A 335 21.19 12.45 1.12
CA ALA A 335 20.60 12.83 -0.16
C ALA A 335 20.98 11.85 -1.28
N ALA A 336 22.23 11.40 -1.32
CA ALA A 336 22.71 10.42 -2.31
C ALA A 336 21.93 9.09 -2.22
N TRP A 337 21.57 8.67 -1.01
CA TRP A 337 20.76 7.50 -0.76
C TRP A 337 19.24 7.77 -0.79
N GLY A 338 18.80 9.03 -0.92
CA GLY A 338 17.39 9.41 -0.97
C GLY A 338 16.62 9.17 0.34
N VAL A 339 17.28 9.41 1.46
CA VAL A 339 16.74 9.20 2.82
C VAL A 339 16.85 10.46 3.69
N GLU A 340 17.15 11.58 3.07
CA GLU A 340 17.34 12.87 3.73
C GLU A 340 16.06 13.39 4.37
N THR A 341 16.23 14.12 5.48
CA THR A 341 15.24 15.01 6.08
C THR A 341 15.85 16.40 6.26
N ALA A 342 15.08 17.36 6.73
CA ALA A 342 15.59 18.67 7.12
C ALA A 342 16.60 18.61 8.29
N HIS A 343 16.72 17.47 8.97
CA HIS A 343 17.51 17.29 10.18
C HIS A 343 18.61 16.26 9.96
N PRO A 344 19.91 16.66 10.06
CA PRO A 344 21.05 15.79 9.69
C PRO A 344 21.21 14.51 10.52
N ARG A 345 20.53 14.42 11.67
CA ARG A 345 20.55 13.22 12.53
C ARG A 345 19.30 12.34 12.40
N VAL A 346 18.37 12.69 11.51
CA VAL A 346 17.13 11.96 11.30
C VAL A 346 17.02 11.58 9.84
N LEU A 347 16.94 10.28 9.55
CA LEU A 347 16.84 9.73 8.20
C LEU A 347 15.50 9.01 8.00
N LEU A 348 14.97 9.03 6.79
CA LEU A 348 13.84 8.19 6.38
C LEU A 348 14.34 6.77 6.11
N ALA A 349 13.66 5.77 6.66
CA ALA A 349 14.05 4.36 6.53
C ALA A 349 12.87 3.44 6.11
N GLY A 350 11.70 4.02 5.89
CA GLY A 350 10.47 3.29 5.54
C GLY A 350 10.05 3.49 4.09
N SER A 351 8.81 3.10 3.82
CA SER A 351 8.18 3.21 2.49
C SER A 351 8.08 4.65 1.97
N GLY A 352 8.07 5.64 2.84
CA GLY A 352 8.06 7.06 2.44
C GLY A 352 9.41 7.64 2.05
N ALA A 353 10.52 6.87 2.13
CA ALA A 353 11.81 7.28 1.57
C ALA A 353 11.78 7.21 0.04
N ARG A 354 12.66 7.95 -0.64
CA ARG A 354 12.83 7.83 -2.09
C ARG A 354 13.11 6.37 -2.47
N ARG A 355 12.46 5.85 -3.51
CA ARG A 355 12.51 4.44 -3.92
C ARG A 355 11.98 3.45 -2.87
N GLY A 356 11.35 3.94 -1.79
CA GLY A 356 10.63 3.10 -0.84
C GLY A 356 9.29 2.63 -1.40
N GLY A 357 8.56 1.86 -0.64
CA GLY A 357 7.28 1.28 -1.04
C GLY A 357 7.42 -0.07 -1.74
N ALA A 358 6.31 -0.60 -2.22
CA ALA A 358 6.20 -1.89 -2.91
C ALA A 358 6.87 -3.09 -2.18
N VAL A 359 6.95 -3.04 -0.84
CA VAL A 359 7.54 -4.09 0.02
C VAL A 359 9.01 -4.42 -0.34
N SER A 360 9.72 -3.48 -0.94
CA SER A 360 11.07 -3.70 -1.46
C SER A 360 12.17 -3.75 -0.39
N GLY A 361 11.95 -3.14 0.78
CA GLY A 361 12.97 -2.94 1.81
C GLY A 361 14.05 -1.91 1.45
N ILE A 362 13.97 -1.26 0.28
CA ILE A 362 14.99 -0.33 -0.23
C ILE A 362 15.16 0.87 0.71
N GLY A 363 14.08 1.43 1.25
CA GLY A 363 14.17 2.55 2.20
C GLY A 363 15.06 2.24 3.41
N GLY A 364 14.88 1.07 4.02
CA GLY A 364 15.72 0.61 5.14
C GLY A 364 17.16 0.31 4.73
N HIS A 365 17.36 -0.32 3.57
CA HIS A 365 18.69 -0.57 2.99
C HIS A 365 19.47 0.73 2.77
N ASN A 366 18.84 1.68 2.10
CA ASN A 366 19.45 2.98 1.79
C ASN A 366 19.77 3.77 3.06
N ALA A 367 18.86 3.77 4.05
CA ALA A 367 19.10 4.43 5.33
C ALA A 367 20.28 3.82 6.09
N ALA A 368 20.44 2.51 6.05
CA ALA A 368 21.57 1.84 6.67
C ALA A 368 22.91 2.23 6.03
N HIS A 369 22.97 2.29 4.69
CA HIS A 369 24.19 2.75 3.99
C HIS A 369 24.51 4.21 4.27
N ALA A 370 23.52 5.10 4.19
CA ALA A 370 23.70 6.51 4.54
C ALA A 370 24.21 6.67 6.00
N ALA A 371 23.64 5.91 6.93
CA ALA A 371 24.03 5.94 8.33
C ALA A 371 25.50 5.48 8.52
N LEU A 372 25.90 4.40 7.85
CA LEU A 372 27.29 3.91 7.92
C LEU A 372 28.30 4.95 7.39
N GLU A 373 28.00 5.61 6.28
CA GLU A 373 28.85 6.68 5.72
C GLU A 373 28.92 7.87 6.69
N LEU A 374 27.76 8.36 7.19
CA LEU A 374 27.70 9.47 8.13
C LEU A 374 28.43 9.20 9.46
N LEU A 375 28.44 7.95 9.92
CA LEU A 375 29.15 7.57 11.16
C LEU A 375 30.65 7.37 10.91
N ALA A 376 31.06 6.90 9.73
CA ALA A 376 32.48 6.78 9.38
C ALA A 376 33.19 8.14 9.31
N ASP A 377 32.51 9.17 8.82
CA ASP A 377 33.05 10.53 8.75
C ASP A 377 33.24 11.20 10.14
N ARG A 378 32.72 10.59 11.20
CA ARG A 378 32.86 11.08 12.59
C ARG A 378 33.95 10.38 13.39
N LEU A 379 34.52 9.30 12.84
CA LEU A 379 35.66 8.55 13.43
C LEU A 379 37.00 9.01 12.88
#